data_f8f293c6472de3845f353b7ba079fefe
#
_entry.id   f8f293c6472de3845f353b7ba079fefe
#
_cell.length_a   1.000
_cell.length_b   1.000
_cell.length_c   1.000
_cell.angle_alpha   90.00
_cell.angle_beta   90.00
_cell.angle_gamma   90.00
#
_symmetry.space_group_name_H-M   'P 1'
#
loop_
_entity.id
_entity.type
_entity.pdbx_description
1 polymer ?
#
loop_
_entity_poly.entity_id
_entity_poly.type
_entity_poly.pdbx_seq_one_letter_code
_entity_poly.pdbx_strand_id
1 'polypeptide(L)'
;MSAQVVTSLLILAFVACGVLYDALLSPQGRLLHSQAFRWRRLQNWFPMGVAYAAFYMARYNVAAGNVSAVREKLGFTSAYMGWVLSAGSWAYAISGPFTGQITDRIGGKRGMLIACLGAAVCNLLLGVLFLCNTPGVIQQIFFIVLYAANVLVQGFGTSAVVKINAAWYAPSERGLFAGVFNIMLTSGYFLALGTGSSIIGSLGWPYVFVIPGAVLFEMALVISRYVKNSPSDTHNFTNKQLVLISPPQQPADALKGSSKDGSKDKASSSADNQTEDEGEKIRLTPKQQMKELMRNYTFLGYLVAVFFLCWARDGFLNWFLSFFDAVRESPLTASDTAIIGGAWTVGGFVGGILCGWLSDVIFHSDRVMPIFIFSLLQAFMLGLIYFVSATCSVAMLGGLIFLSSVFLLGNYTLLSYTVPSDLPRDIAAGASGIMTAVGYFSTGLSGAIMGGIIDGAGYSVWALSLMAASVLAGVFTKLGSYFSAKRPKHHAVIAPVPPKIEERTPLAPDSSDN
;
A
#
# COMPACT_ATOMS: atom_id res chain seq x y z
N MET A 1 -0.16 14.15 -30.43
CA MET A 1 0.08 14.25 -28.97
C MET A 1 1.23 13.30 -28.61
N SER A 2 2.19 13.76 -27.81
CA SER A 2 3.25 12.86 -27.35
C SER A 2 2.65 11.75 -26.45
N ALA A 3 3.24 10.56 -26.46
CA ALA A 3 2.79 9.44 -25.63
C ALA A 3 2.74 9.81 -24.13
N GLN A 4 3.66 10.66 -23.69
CA GLN A 4 3.67 11.20 -22.33
C GLN A 4 2.40 11.99 -21.99
N VAL A 5 1.90 12.83 -22.89
CA VAL A 5 0.66 13.59 -22.69
C VAL A 5 -0.54 12.64 -22.63
N VAL A 6 -0.61 11.65 -23.52
CA VAL A 6 -1.70 10.65 -23.52
C VAL A 6 -1.72 9.87 -22.20
N THR A 7 -0.57 9.37 -21.75
CA THR A 7 -0.46 8.62 -20.50
C THR A 7 -0.82 9.47 -19.30
N SER A 8 -0.36 10.74 -19.26
CA SER A 8 -0.73 11.68 -18.19
C SER A 8 -2.23 11.92 -18.13
N LEU A 9 -2.88 12.12 -19.28
CA LEU A 9 -4.33 12.31 -19.36
C LEU A 9 -5.11 11.06 -18.91
N LEU A 10 -4.64 9.87 -19.27
CA LEU A 10 -5.25 8.61 -18.81
C LEU A 10 -5.18 8.48 -17.27
N ILE A 11 -4.03 8.74 -16.68
CA ILE A 11 -3.87 8.67 -15.21
C ILE A 11 -4.73 9.74 -14.52
N LEU A 12 -4.76 10.96 -15.05
CA LEU A 12 -5.63 12.02 -14.53
C LEU A 12 -7.10 11.64 -14.65
N ALA A 13 -7.52 10.98 -15.74
CA ALA A 13 -8.88 10.48 -15.89
C ALA A 13 -9.22 9.42 -14.82
N PHE A 14 -8.33 8.46 -14.55
CA PHE A 14 -8.51 7.49 -13.46
C PHE A 14 -8.63 8.16 -12.09
N VAL A 15 -7.76 9.13 -11.80
CA VAL A 15 -7.82 9.92 -10.55
C VAL A 15 -9.16 10.67 -10.47
N ALA A 16 -9.56 11.36 -11.55
CA ALA A 16 -10.83 12.08 -11.60
C ALA A 16 -12.04 11.14 -11.41
N CYS A 17 -12.04 9.98 -12.06
CA CYS A 17 -13.08 8.97 -11.87
C CYS A 17 -13.16 8.50 -10.41
N GLY A 18 -12.03 8.22 -9.76
CA GLY A 18 -12.00 7.82 -8.35
C GLY A 18 -12.53 8.92 -7.42
N VAL A 19 -12.11 10.16 -7.64
CA VAL A 19 -12.57 11.35 -6.89
C VAL A 19 -14.08 11.57 -7.06
N LEU A 20 -14.56 11.54 -8.30
CA LEU A 20 -16.00 11.72 -8.61
C LEU A 20 -16.82 10.56 -8.04
N TYR A 21 -16.30 9.35 -8.07
CA TYR A 21 -16.97 8.19 -7.50
C TYR A 21 -17.15 8.35 -5.99
N ASP A 22 -16.12 8.68 -5.22
CA ASP A 22 -16.24 8.91 -3.78
C ASP A 22 -17.17 10.09 -3.46
N ALA A 23 -17.02 11.22 -4.16
CA ALA A 23 -17.76 12.44 -3.87
C ALA A 23 -19.25 12.37 -4.29
N LEU A 24 -19.56 11.76 -5.45
CA LEU A 24 -20.86 11.86 -6.08
C LEU A 24 -21.59 10.52 -6.22
N LEU A 25 -20.89 9.43 -6.53
CA LEU A 25 -21.52 8.19 -6.98
C LEU A 25 -21.61 7.10 -5.91
N SER A 26 -20.77 7.13 -4.86
CA SER A 26 -20.76 6.11 -3.81
C SER A 26 -22.15 5.86 -3.22
N PRO A 27 -22.76 4.67 -3.39
CA PRO A 27 -24.11 4.39 -2.88
C PRO A 27 -24.17 4.49 -1.35
N GLN A 28 -23.19 3.94 -0.66
CA GLN A 28 -23.10 4.00 0.81
C GLN A 28 -22.88 5.43 1.30
N GLY A 29 -22.00 6.20 0.62
CA GLY A 29 -21.78 7.60 0.95
C GLY A 29 -23.03 8.47 0.76
N ARG A 30 -23.90 8.16 -0.23
CA ARG A 30 -25.17 8.87 -0.45
C ARG A 30 -26.21 8.54 0.62
N LEU A 31 -26.24 7.30 1.09
CA LEU A 31 -27.17 6.86 2.13
C LEU A 31 -26.82 7.42 3.51
N LEU A 32 -25.53 7.50 3.82
CA LEU A 32 -25.04 7.86 5.14
C LEU A 32 -24.81 9.36 5.33
N HIS A 33 -24.46 10.11 4.26
CA HIS A 33 -23.95 11.47 4.37
C HIS A 33 -24.59 12.46 3.40
N SER A 34 -24.74 13.70 3.85
CA SER A 34 -25.16 14.81 2.99
C SER A 34 -24.08 15.13 1.93
N GLN A 35 -24.51 15.75 0.84
CA GLN A 35 -23.58 16.17 -0.24
C GLN A 35 -22.51 17.15 0.28
N ALA A 36 -22.91 18.09 1.15
CA ALA A 36 -21.99 19.05 1.75
C ALA A 36 -20.88 18.34 2.58
N PHE A 37 -21.24 17.31 3.36
CA PHE A 37 -20.27 16.52 4.10
C PHE A 37 -19.30 15.79 3.16
N ARG A 38 -19.78 15.18 2.08
CA ARG A 38 -18.94 14.46 1.11
C ARG A 38 -17.94 15.39 0.41
N TRP A 39 -18.36 16.60 0.02
CA TRP A 39 -17.44 17.62 -0.52
C TRP A 39 -16.43 18.08 0.50
N ARG A 40 -16.83 18.28 1.76
CA ARG A 40 -15.87 18.64 2.82
C ARG A 40 -14.88 17.50 3.10
N ARG A 41 -15.34 16.25 3.06
CA ARG A 41 -14.52 15.05 3.17
C ARG A 41 -13.49 14.98 2.03
N LEU A 42 -13.89 15.25 0.80
CA LEU A 42 -13.00 15.34 -0.35
C LEU A 42 -11.91 16.41 -0.15
N GLN A 43 -12.26 17.59 0.29
CA GLN A 43 -11.28 18.64 0.61
C GLN A 43 -10.28 18.23 1.70
N ASN A 44 -10.63 17.25 2.50
CA ASN A 44 -9.76 16.71 3.55
C ASN A 44 -8.81 15.64 3.04
N TRP A 45 -9.30 14.65 2.30
CA TRP A 45 -8.48 13.51 1.90
C TRP A 45 -7.72 13.73 0.58
N PHE A 46 -8.25 14.52 -0.35
CA PHE A 46 -7.61 14.74 -1.65
C PHE A 46 -6.21 15.37 -1.55
N PRO A 47 -5.99 16.43 -0.76
CA PRO A 47 -4.64 16.96 -0.54
C PRO A 47 -3.68 15.93 0.04
N MET A 48 -4.16 15.05 0.95
CA MET A 48 -3.34 13.96 1.49
C MET A 48 -3.00 12.93 0.41
N GLY A 49 -3.93 12.64 -0.50
CA GLY A 49 -3.70 11.77 -1.64
C GLY A 49 -2.63 12.31 -2.59
N VAL A 50 -2.70 13.61 -2.92
CA VAL A 50 -1.67 14.29 -3.74
C VAL A 50 -0.31 14.26 -3.04
N ALA A 51 -0.26 14.57 -1.75
CA ALA A 51 0.97 14.48 -0.97
C ALA A 51 1.54 13.05 -0.96
N TYR A 52 0.66 12.04 -0.91
CA TYR A 52 1.08 10.64 -0.94
C TYR A 52 1.63 10.22 -2.31
N ALA A 53 1.04 10.71 -3.41
CA ALA A 53 1.61 10.56 -4.74
C ALA A 53 3.01 11.23 -4.85
N ALA A 54 3.16 12.42 -4.24
CA ALA A 54 4.45 13.10 -4.17
C ALA A 54 5.48 12.36 -3.29
N PHE A 55 5.07 11.65 -2.22
CA PHE A 55 5.95 10.74 -1.48
C PHE A 55 6.48 9.61 -2.34
N TYR A 56 5.62 9.01 -3.16
CA TYR A 56 6.05 7.97 -4.11
C TYR A 56 6.99 8.54 -5.17
N MET A 57 6.71 9.74 -5.69
CA MET A 57 7.63 10.44 -6.58
C MET A 57 8.99 10.65 -5.91
N ALA A 58 9.04 11.14 -4.67
CA ALA A 58 10.26 11.41 -3.90
C ALA A 58 10.99 10.14 -3.40
N ARG A 59 10.37 8.98 -3.51
CA ARG A 59 10.95 7.67 -3.12
C ARG A 59 11.50 6.92 -4.33
N TYR A 60 10.75 6.89 -5.44
CA TYR A 60 11.10 6.13 -6.64
C TYR A 60 11.82 6.96 -7.71
N ASN A 61 12.07 8.26 -7.47
CA ASN A 61 12.89 9.11 -8.34
C ASN A 61 14.31 8.55 -8.52
N VAL A 62 14.86 7.88 -7.51
CA VAL A 62 16.16 7.19 -7.60
C VAL A 62 16.14 6.10 -8.66
N ALA A 63 15.02 5.35 -8.80
CA ALA A 63 14.89 4.32 -9.83
C ALA A 63 14.88 4.91 -11.24
N ALA A 64 14.26 6.10 -11.44
CA ALA A 64 14.28 6.79 -12.74
C ALA A 64 15.69 7.22 -13.17
N GLY A 65 16.55 7.53 -12.20
CA GLY A 65 17.94 7.92 -12.47
C GLY A 65 18.95 6.77 -12.34
N ASN A 66 18.51 5.57 -12.04
CA ASN A 66 19.38 4.39 -11.95
C ASN A 66 19.67 3.80 -13.35
N VAL A 67 20.06 4.65 -14.28
CA VAL A 67 20.45 4.31 -15.65
C VAL A 67 21.96 4.53 -15.83
N SER A 68 22.57 3.84 -16.80
CA SER A 68 24.02 3.84 -17.02
C SER A 68 24.59 5.26 -17.15
N ALA A 69 23.97 6.10 -17.99
CA ALA A 69 24.42 7.46 -18.24
C ALA A 69 24.53 8.33 -16.97
N VAL A 70 23.57 8.18 -16.03
CA VAL A 70 23.59 8.93 -14.76
C VAL A 70 24.62 8.33 -13.80
N ARG A 71 24.70 7.00 -13.70
CA ARG A 71 25.67 6.32 -12.85
C ARG A 71 27.12 6.62 -13.25
N GLU A 72 27.44 6.52 -14.52
CA GLU A 72 28.77 6.83 -15.07
C GLU A 72 29.18 8.27 -14.79
N LYS A 73 28.25 9.22 -15.03
CA LYS A 73 28.48 10.66 -14.77
C LYS A 73 28.81 10.94 -13.31
N LEU A 74 28.19 10.18 -12.38
CA LEU A 74 28.37 10.37 -10.92
C LEU A 74 29.44 9.44 -10.32
N GLY A 75 29.99 8.50 -11.09
CA GLY A 75 30.92 7.49 -10.61
C GLY A 75 30.27 6.48 -9.65
N PHE A 76 28.98 6.15 -9.85
CA PHE A 76 28.23 5.22 -8.99
C PHE A 76 28.18 3.83 -9.63
N THR A 77 28.46 2.80 -8.81
CA THR A 77 28.26 1.39 -9.19
C THR A 77 26.81 0.98 -8.94
N SER A 78 26.34 -0.12 -9.57
CA SER A 78 25.04 -0.70 -9.27
C SER A 78 24.97 -1.18 -7.81
N ALA A 79 26.05 -1.74 -7.29
CA ALA A 79 26.14 -2.13 -5.88
C ALA A 79 25.90 -0.94 -4.94
N TYR A 80 26.51 0.21 -5.21
CA TYR A 80 26.29 1.42 -4.42
C TYR A 80 24.84 1.90 -4.49
N MET A 81 24.25 1.96 -5.69
CA MET A 81 22.84 2.30 -5.85
C MET A 81 21.92 1.32 -5.10
N GLY A 82 22.26 0.04 -5.11
CA GLY A 82 21.60 -0.97 -4.32
C GLY A 82 21.61 -0.65 -2.81
N TRP A 83 22.73 -0.20 -2.27
CA TRP A 83 22.84 0.23 -0.87
C TRP A 83 22.00 1.47 -0.55
N VAL A 84 21.92 2.45 -1.47
CA VAL A 84 21.02 3.61 -1.32
C VAL A 84 19.56 3.15 -1.18
N LEU A 85 19.10 2.28 -2.08
CA LEU A 85 17.73 1.74 -2.08
C LEU A 85 17.45 0.93 -0.80
N SER A 86 18.42 0.14 -0.35
CA SER A 86 18.31 -0.66 0.88
C SER A 86 18.18 0.21 2.12
N ALA A 87 19.02 1.24 2.24
CA ALA A 87 19.00 2.15 3.37
C ALA A 87 17.63 2.84 3.52
N GLY A 88 17.03 3.28 2.40
CA GLY A 88 15.67 3.83 2.40
C GLY A 88 14.62 2.81 2.84
N SER A 89 14.66 1.59 2.30
CA SER A 89 13.68 0.55 2.59
C SER A 89 13.74 0.09 4.05
N TRP A 90 14.93 -0.11 4.60
CA TRP A 90 15.11 -0.48 6.01
C TRP A 90 14.74 0.67 6.94
N ALA A 91 15.06 1.91 6.59
CA ALA A 91 14.62 3.09 7.33
C ALA A 91 13.08 3.15 7.43
N TYR A 92 12.37 2.84 6.33
CA TYR A 92 10.92 2.76 6.34
C TYR A 92 10.39 1.60 7.20
N ALA A 93 10.99 0.41 7.09
CA ALA A 93 10.61 -0.76 7.88
C ALA A 93 10.70 -0.46 9.39
N ILE A 94 11.77 0.20 9.81
CA ILE A 94 12.00 0.58 11.20
C ILE A 94 11.05 1.71 11.62
N SER A 95 10.71 2.63 10.72
CA SER A 95 9.90 3.80 11.05
C SER A 95 8.47 3.45 11.53
N GLY A 96 7.85 2.41 10.96
CA GLY A 96 6.44 2.08 11.16
C GLY A 96 5.99 1.99 12.63
N PRO A 97 6.65 1.21 13.50
CA PRO A 97 6.30 1.10 14.91
C PRO A 97 6.37 2.43 15.69
N PHE A 98 7.33 3.29 15.37
CA PHE A 98 7.53 4.56 16.06
C PHE A 98 6.59 5.65 15.54
N THR A 99 6.47 5.77 14.23
CA THR A 99 5.65 6.81 13.60
C THR A 99 4.17 6.65 13.93
N GLY A 100 3.67 5.41 14.03
CA GLY A 100 2.31 5.11 14.45
C GLY A 100 2.04 5.65 15.86
N GLN A 101 2.85 5.25 16.84
CA GLN A 101 2.69 5.65 18.23
C GLN A 101 2.80 7.17 18.43
N ILE A 102 3.76 7.80 17.74
CA ILE A 102 3.92 9.26 17.81
C ILE A 102 2.70 9.95 17.18
N THR A 103 2.26 9.50 15.99
CA THR A 103 1.09 10.06 15.30
C THR A 103 -0.18 9.92 16.14
N ASP A 104 -0.31 8.83 16.92
CA ASP A 104 -1.44 8.65 17.83
C ASP A 104 -1.47 9.69 18.95
N ARG A 105 -0.32 10.16 19.38
CA ARG A 105 -0.21 11.20 20.41
C ARG A 105 -0.39 12.62 19.86
N ILE A 106 0.26 12.93 18.73
CA ILE A 106 0.28 14.29 18.17
C ILE A 106 -0.90 14.62 17.24
N GLY A 107 -1.63 13.58 16.78
CA GLY A 107 -2.72 13.70 15.79
C GLY A 107 -2.26 13.52 14.34
N GLY A 108 -3.17 13.01 13.49
CA GLY A 108 -2.86 12.67 12.10
C GLY A 108 -2.40 13.88 11.26
N LYS A 109 -3.02 15.05 11.43
CA LYS A 109 -2.63 16.28 10.71
C LYS A 109 -1.17 16.64 10.94
N ARG A 110 -0.72 16.64 12.21
CA ARG A 110 0.67 16.94 12.56
C ARG A 110 1.62 15.88 12.04
N GLY A 111 1.23 14.60 12.11
CA GLY A 111 1.99 13.50 11.52
C GLY A 111 2.21 13.70 10.02
N MET A 112 1.16 14.07 9.26
CA MET A 112 1.26 14.34 7.84
C MET A 112 2.15 15.56 7.52
N LEU A 113 2.08 16.61 8.32
CA LEU A 113 2.97 17.77 8.17
C LEU A 113 4.43 17.41 8.40
N ILE A 114 4.74 16.59 9.42
CA ILE A 114 6.10 16.09 9.67
C ILE A 114 6.59 15.29 8.46
N ALA A 115 5.76 14.41 7.90
CA ALA A 115 6.11 13.64 6.72
C ALA A 115 6.41 14.55 5.51
N CYS A 116 5.51 15.50 5.21
CA CYS A 116 5.67 16.40 4.05
C CYS A 116 6.90 17.31 4.19
N LEU A 117 7.02 18.01 5.33
CA LEU A 117 8.14 18.93 5.56
C LEU A 117 9.47 18.19 5.67
N GLY A 118 9.52 17.08 6.39
CA GLY A 118 10.74 16.27 6.52
C GLY A 118 11.21 15.72 5.17
N ALA A 119 10.29 15.15 4.38
CA ALA A 119 10.62 14.65 3.06
C ALA A 119 10.99 15.79 2.09
N ALA A 120 10.33 16.95 2.16
CA ALA A 120 10.68 18.13 1.38
C ALA A 120 12.12 18.59 1.67
N VAL A 121 12.46 18.76 2.94
CA VAL A 121 13.82 19.17 3.36
C VAL A 121 14.87 18.16 2.88
N CYS A 122 14.65 16.85 3.11
CA CYS A 122 15.59 15.82 2.65
C CYS A 122 15.79 15.85 1.13
N ASN A 123 14.71 15.98 0.35
CA ASN A 123 14.80 16.04 -1.11
C ASN A 123 15.47 17.34 -1.60
N LEU A 124 15.18 18.49 -1.01
CA LEU A 124 15.86 19.74 -1.37
C LEU A 124 17.36 19.67 -1.04
N LEU A 125 17.73 19.09 0.11
CA LEU A 125 19.14 18.88 0.46
C LEU A 125 19.84 17.91 -0.50
N LEU A 126 19.15 16.84 -0.97
CA LEU A 126 19.67 15.96 -2.03
C LEU A 126 19.86 16.73 -3.35
N GLY A 127 18.93 17.59 -3.72
CA GLY A 127 19.08 18.45 -4.88
C GLY A 127 20.33 19.35 -4.78
N VAL A 128 20.51 20.02 -3.65
CA VAL A 128 21.67 20.87 -3.37
C VAL A 128 22.96 20.04 -3.38
N LEU A 129 22.97 18.86 -2.76
CA LEU A 129 24.14 17.95 -2.72
C LEU A 129 24.66 17.65 -4.13
N PHE A 130 23.76 17.39 -5.09
CA PHE A 130 24.12 17.09 -6.48
C PHE A 130 24.43 18.34 -7.33
N LEU A 131 23.92 19.53 -6.95
CA LEU A 131 24.26 20.80 -7.60
C LEU A 131 25.64 21.33 -7.18
N CYS A 132 26.08 21.06 -5.93
CA CYS A 132 27.29 21.63 -5.36
C CYS A 132 28.59 20.91 -5.70
N ASN A 133 28.59 19.88 -6.57
CA ASN A 133 29.78 19.11 -6.97
C ASN A 133 30.68 18.69 -5.77
N THR A 134 30.07 18.19 -4.72
CA THR A 134 30.77 17.72 -3.51
C THR A 134 31.72 16.54 -3.82
N PRO A 135 32.83 16.36 -3.08
CA PRO A 135 33.76 15.24 -3.28
C PRO A 135 33.05 13.88 -3.21
N GLY A 136 33.42 12.94 -4.09
CA GLY A 136 32.71 11.69 -4.35
C GLY A 136 32.31 10.88 -3.11
N VAL A 137 33.22 10.66 -2.14
CA VAL A 137 32.91 9.89 -0.92
C VAL A 137 31.91 10.61 -0.01
N ILE A 138 32.06 11.92 0.16
CA ILE A 138 31.14 12.74 0.96
C ILE A 138 29.74 12.72 0.32
N GLN A 139 29.67 12.91 -0.99
CA GLN A 139 28.43 12.86 -1.74
C GLN A 139 27.72 11.50 -1.56
N GLN A 140 28.46 10.40 -1.64
CA GLN A 140 27.92 9.06 -1.46
C GLN A 140 27.35 8.85 -0.05
N ILE A 141 28.05 9.25 1.00
CA ILE A 141 27.57 9.11 2.38
C ILE A 141 26.29 9.94 2.59
N PHE A 142 26.32 11.21 2.19
CA PHE A 142 25.16 12.09 2.35
C PHE A 142 23.95 11.63 1.51
N PHE A 143 24.18 11.06 0.33
CA PHE A 143 23.08 10.51 -0.48
C PHE A 143 22.38 9.36 0.27
N ILE A 144 23.12 8.38 0.80
CA ILE A 144 22.53 7.28 1.59
C ILE A 144 21.77 7.84 2.80
N VAL A 145 22.39 8.72 3.58
CA VAL A 145 21.81 9.25 4.82
C VAL A 145 20.55 10.09 4.56
N LEU A 146 20.61 11.02 3.62
CA LEU A 146 19.47 11.89 3.30
C LEU A 146 18.33 11.09 2.64
N TYR A 147 18.66 10.11 1.79
CA TYR A 147 17.64 9.25 1.19
C TYR A 147 16.96 8.36 2.24
N ALA A 148 17.73 7.76 3.15
CA ALA A 148 17.18 6.99 4.27
C ALA A 148 16.29 7.87 5.17
N ALA A 149 16.73 9.08 5.52
CA ALA A 149 15.96 10.04 6.31
C ALA A 149 14.66 10.45 5.59
N ASN A 150 14.72 10.72 4.27
CA ASN A 150 13.55 11.00 3.45
C ASN A 150 12.49 9.90 3.55
N VAL A 151 12.90 8.64 3.40
CA VAL A 151 11.96 7.52 3.43
C VAL A 151 11.47 7.22 4.85
N LEU A 152 12.30 7.40 5.87
CA LEU A 152 11.94 7.25 7.28
C LEU A 152 10.82 8.21 7.68
N VAL A 153 10.95 9.49 7.36
CA VAL A 153 9.93 10.49 7.74
C VAL A 153 8.61 10.29 7.00
N GLN A 154 8.63 9.70 5.81
CA GLN A 154 7.40 9.34 5.07
C GLN A 154 6.54 8.31 5.82
N GLY A 155 7.10 7.54 6.74
CA GLY A 155 6.34 6.64 7.62
C GLY A 155 5.27 7.34 8.46
N PHE A 156 5.47 8.61 8.84
CA PHE A 156 4.43 9.42 9.47
C PHE A 156 3.23 9.65 8.56
N GLY A 157 3.44 9.76 7.24
CA GLY A 157 2.37 9.93 6.26
C GLY A 157 1.40 8.76 6.25
N THR A 158 1.88 7.52 6.29
CA THR A 158 1.05 6.31 6.34
C THR A 158 0.17 6.29 7.57
N SER A 159 0.78 6.50 8.75
CA SER A 159 0.07 6.53 10.03
C SER A 159 -0.98 7.66 10.06
N ALA A 160 -0.64 8.82 9.49
CA ALA A 160 -1.53 9.97 9.42
C ALA A 160 -2.76 9.72 8.54
N VAL A 161 -2.57 9.14 7.35
CA VAL A 161 -3.67 8.78 6.45
C VAL A 161 -4.63 7.82 7.12
N VAL A 162 -4.13 6.75 7.72
CA VAL A 162 -4.96 5.75 8.41
C VAL A 162 -5.77 6.41 9.54
N LYS A 163 -5.12 7.23 10.37
CA LYS A 163 -5.77 7.88 11.51
C LYS A 163 -6.84 8.90 11.10
N ILE A 164 -6.54 9.75 10.13
CA ILE A 164 -7.50 10.77 9.65
C ILE A 164 -8.68 10.09 8.97
N ASN A 165 -8.41 9.11 8.09
CA ASN A 165 -9.48 8.45 7.36
C ASN A 165 -10.38 7.60 8.27
N ALA A 166 -9.83 6.98 9.31
CA ALA A 166 -10.64 6.30 10.33
C ALA A 166 -11.65 7.23 11.02
N ALA A 167 -11.35 8.53 11.13
CA ALA A 167 -12.23 9.54 11.70
C ALA A 167 -13.25 10.13 10.71
N TRP A 168 -13.01 10.04 9.39
CA TRP A 168 -13.86 10.64 8.35
C TRP A 168 -14.71 9.62 7.59
N TYR A 169 -14.42 8.31 7.69
CA TYR A 169 -15.12 7.25 6.99
C TYR A 169 -15.72 6.25 7.95
N ALA A 170 -17.01 5.95 7.75
CA ALA A 170 -17.68 4.87 8.46
C ALA A 170 -16.99 3.52 8.14
N PRO A 171 -17.01 2.54 9.05
CA PRO A 171 -16.38 1.23 8.82
C PRO A 171 -16.80 0.56 7.51
N SER A 172 -18.05 0.72 7.08
CA SER A 172 -18.60 0.19 5.82
C SER A 172 -18.06 0.87 4.57
N GLU A 173 -17.53 2.10 4.67
CA GLU A 173 -17.00 2.88 3.54
C GLU A 173 -15.47 2.75 3.40
N ARG A 174 -14.76 2.28 4.43
CA ARG A 174 -13.28 2.29 4.48
C ARG A 174 -12.63 1.46 3.39
N GLY A 175 -13.25 0.34 3.00
CA GLY A 175 -12.73 -0.52 1.93
C GLY A 175 -12.77 0.19 0.57
N LEU A 176 -13.88 0.84 0.25
CA LEU A 176 -14.01 1.63 -0.97
C LEU A 176 -13.03 2.79 -1.01
N PHE A 177 -12.93 3.52 0.11
CA PHE A 177 -11.97 4.62 0.23
C PHE A 177 -10.53 4.14 0.02
N ALA A 178 -10.15 3.00 0.59
CA ALA A 178 -8.81 2.44 0.40
C ALA A 178 -8.51 2.18 -1.10
N GLY A 179 -9.49 1.70 -1.87
CA GLY A 179 -9.37 1.53 -3.32
C GLY A 179 -9.15 2.86 -4.05
N VAL A 180 -9.96 3.88 -3.75
CA VAL A 180 -9.82 5.22 -4.35
C VAL A 180 -8.47 5.86 -3.97
N PHE A 181 -8.07 5.74 -2.71
CA PHE A 181 -6.80 6.28 -2.23
C PHE A 181 -5.60 5.58 -2.86
N ASN A 182 -5.72 4.28 -3.14
CA ASN A 182 -4.68 3.52 -3.84
C ASN A 182 -4.42 4.03 -5.26
N ILE A 183 -5.44 4.58 -5.94
CA ILE A 183 -5.26 5.23 -7.24
C ILE A 183 -4.31 6.43 -7.11
N MET A 184 -4.51 7.27 -6.09
CA MET A 184 -3.63 8.42 -5.83
C MET A 184 -2.19 7.97 -5.53
N LEU A 185 -2.03 6.97 -4.67
CA LEU A 185 -0.76 6.41 -4.27
C LEU A 185 0.02 5.85 -5.47
N THR A 186 -0.61 5.02 -6.28
CA THR A 186 0.05 4.38 -7.43
C THR A 186 0.32 5.35 -8.56
N SER A 187 -0.43 6.46 -8.69
CA SER A 187 -0.12 7.56 -9.60
C SER A 187 1.29 8.14 -9.36
N GLY A 188 1.79 8.05 -8.12
CA GLY A 188 3.14 8.46 -7.77
C GLY A 188 4.24 7.67 -8.46
N TYR A 189 4.00 6.41 -8.85
CA TYR A 189 4.96 5.66 -9.69
C TYR A 189 5.13 6.31 -11.06
N PHE A 190 4.05 6.76 -11.69
CA PHE A 190 4.13 7.48 -12.95
C PHE A 190 4.87 8.81 -12.79
N LEU A 191 4.60 9.55 -11.71
CA LEU A 191 5.33 10.78 -11.42
C LEU A 191 6.83 10.53 -11.23
N ALA A 192 7.22 9.43 -10.61
CA ALA A 192 8.63 9.07 -10.43
C ALA A 192 9.29 8.60 -11.73
N LEU A 193 8.68 7.63 -12.41
CA LEU A 193 9.30 6.92 -13.54
C LEU A 193 9.02 7.63 -14.87
N GLY A 194 7.76 7.99 -15.13
CA GLY A 194 7.35 8.58 -16.41
C GLY A 194 7.77 10.04 -16.55
N THR A 195 7.64 10.85 -15.47
CA THR A 195 8.09 12.25 -15.51
C THR A 195 9.55 12.41 -15.08
N GLY A 196 10.07 11.50 -14.25
CA GLY A 196 11.46 11.55 -13.77
C GLY A 196 12.48 11.55 -14.90
N SER A 197 12.32 10.67 -15.88
CA SER A 197 13.21 10.63 -17.05
C SER A 197 13.14 11.91 -17.88
N SER A 198 11.98 12.54 -18.01
CA SER A 198 11.82 13.83 -18.67
C SER A 198 12.52 14.96 -17.93
N ILE A 199 12.45 14.95 -16.59
CA ILE A 199 13.16 15.91 -15.73
C ILE A 199 14.67 15.73 -15.89
N ILE A 200 15.17 14.50 -15.89
CA ILE A 200 16.60 14.21 -16.08
C ILE A 200 17.08 14.73 -17.44
N GLY A 201 16.33 14.45 -18.49
CA GLY A 201 16.69 14.83 -19.85
C GLY A 201 16.64 16.33 -20.11
N SER A 202 15.73 17.08 -19.46
CA SER A 202 15.54 18.53 -19.70
C SER A 202 16.27 19.42 -18.71
N LEU A 203 16.29 19.05 -17.43
CA LEU A 203 16.82 19.86 -16.33
C LEU A 203 18.07 19.24 -15.68
N GLY A 204 18.19 17.92 -15.73
CA GLY A 204 19.29 17.17 -15.12
C GLY A 204 18.91 16.43 -13.85
N TRP A 205 19.82 15.55 -13.42
CA TRP A 205 19.64 14.66 -12.28
C TRP A 205 19.25 15.35 -10.95
N PRO A 206 19.83 16.49 -10.54
CA PRO A 206 19.48 17.10 -9.26
C PRO A 206 18.00 17.46 -9.13
N TYR A 207 17.35 17.79 -10.24
CA TYR A 207 15.97 18.26 -10.24
C TYR A 207 14.94 17.16 -10.01
N VAL A 208 15.30 15.87 -10.11
CA VAL A 208 14.42 14.77 -9.71
C VAL A 208 14.21 14.74 -8.18
N PHE A 209 15.04 15.44 -7.42
CA PHE A 209 14.88 15.64 -5.97
C PHE A 209 14.26 17.01 -5.68
N VAL A 210 14.72 18.07 -6.34
CA VAL A 210 14.21 19.44 -6.09
C VAL A 210 12.71 19.54 -6.35
N ILE A 211 12.23 19.00 -7.48
CA ILE A 211 10.82 19.13 -7.86
C ILE A 211 9.88 18.46 -6.86
N PRO A 212 10.03 17.15 -6.50
CA PRO A 212 9.17 16.56 -5.49
C PRO A 212 9.35 17.19 -4.11
N GLY A 213 10.55 17.71 -3.79
CA GLY A 213 10.78 18.49 -2.57
C GLY A 213 9.92 19.75 -2.51
N ALA A 214 9.88 20.52 -3.60
CA ALA A 214 9.03 21.71 -3.71
C ALA A 214 7.54 21.37 -3.63
N VAL A 215 7.09 20.35 -4.37
CA VAL A 215 5.69 19.87 -4.32
C VAL A 215 5.29 19.45 -2.92
N LEU A 216 6.14 18.71 -2.19
CA LEU A 216 5.86 18.29 -0.81
C LEU A 216 5.79 19.49 0.15
N PHE A 217 6.61 20.50 -0.06
CA PHE A 217 6.54 21.74 0.72
C PHE A 217 5.22 22.48 0.48
N GLU A 218 4.79 22.63 -0.78
CA GLU A 218 3.49 23.21 -1.12
C GLU A 218 2.34 22.40 -0.52
N MET A 219 2.40 21.07 -0.61
CA MET A 219 1.38 20.19 -0.01
C MET A 219 1.33 20.34 1.51
N ALA A 220 2.45 20.57 2.18
CA ALA A 220 2.46 20.88 3.61
C ALA A 220 1.65 22.15 3.92
N LEU A 221 1.78 23.21 3.13
CA LEU A 221 1.00 24.44 3.26
C LEU A 221 -0.50 24.18 3.04
N VAL A 222 -0.86 23.47 1.97
CA VAL A 222 -2.25 23.09 1.68
C VAL A 222 -2.85 22.25 2.81
N ILE A 223 -2.13 21.23 3.28
CA ILE A 223 -2.57 20.36 4.39
C ILE A 223 -2.73 21.16 5.68
N SER A 224 -1.81 22.09 5.96
CA SER A 224 -1.91 22.94 7.14
C SER A 224 -3.20 23.76 7.16
N ARG A 225 -3.68 24.19 5.98
CA ARG A 225 -4.87 25.04 5.84
C ARG A 225 -6.18 24.24 5.80
N TYR A 226 -6.23 23.15 5.04
CA TYR A 226 -7.50 22.47 4.69
C TYR A 226 -7.75 21.18 5.47
N VAL A 227 -6.72 20.42 5.85
CA VAL A 227 -6.90 19.12 6.50
C VAL A 227 -7.23 19.29 7.98
N LYS A 228 -8.22 18.52 8.45
CA LYS A 228 -8.66 18.42 9.85
C LYS A 228 -8.56 16.97 10.31
N ASN A 229 -8.26 16.74 11.60
CA ASN A 229 -8.15 15.40 12.15
C ASN A 229 -9.48 14.66 12.15
N SER A 230 -10.57 15.36 12.48
CA SER A 230 -11.90 14.80 12.57
C SER A 230 -12.98 15.76 12.05
N PRO A 231 -14.18 15.27 11.70
CA PRO A 231 -15.31 16.12 11.35
C PRO A 231 -15.73 17.06 12.48
N SER A 232 -15.54 16.69 13.74
CA SER A 232 -15.83 17.54 14.91
C SER A 232 -14.97 18.82 14.96
N ASP A 233 -13.78 18.81 14.33
CA ASP A 233 -12.94 20.00 14.22
C ASP A 233 -13.47 21.01 13.19
N THR A 234 -14.57 20.68 12.52
CA THR A 234 -15.25 21.55 11.57
C THR A 234 -16.62 21.89 12.13
N HIS A 235 -16.85 23.08 12.62
CA HIS A 235 -18.06 23.53 13.29
C HIS A 235 -19.39 23.40 12.49
N ASN A 236 -19.38 22.76 11.34
CA ASN A 236 -20.46 22.77 10.35
C ASN A 236 -21.32 21.48 10.28
N PHE A 237 -21.09 20.47 11.15
CA PHE A 237 -21.80 19.19 11.04
C PHE A 237 -22.53 18.81 12.33
N THR A 238 -23.74 18.26 12.16
CA THR A 238 -24.62 17.85 13.27
C THR A 238 -24.11 16.60 13.99
N ASN A 239 -24.36 16.51 15.31
CA ASN A 239 -24.02 15.35 16.13
C ASN A 239 -24.50 14.00 15.54
N LYS A 240 -25.60 14.00 14.78
CA LYS A 240 -26.13 12.81 14.12
C LYS A 240 -25.18 12.23 13.05
N GLN A 241 -24.45 13.07 12.31
CA GLN A 241 -23.45 12.64 11.32
C GLN A 241 -22.15 12.14 11.98
N LEU A 242 -21.84 12.69 13.17
CA LEU A 242 -20.68 12.25 13.96
C LEU A 242 -20.90 10.87 14.59
N VAL A 243 -22.14 10.56 15.00
CA VAL A 243 -22.51 9.25 15.59
C VAL A 243 -22.40 8.12 14.56
N LEU A 244 -22.71 8.37 13.28
CA LEU A 244 -22.57 7.36 12.21
C LEU A 244 -21.13 6.97 11.91
N ILE A 245 -20.19 7.89 12.16
CA ILE A 245 -18.75 7.67 11.90
C ILE A 245 -18.05 7.03 13.08
N SER A 246 -18.45 7.40 14.29
CA SER A 246 -17.93 6.87 15.55
C SER A 246 -19.00 5.99 16.19
N PRO A 247 -18.93 4.66 16.11
CA PRO A 247 -19.80 3.82 16.92
C PRO A 247 -19.58 4.20 18.39
N PRO A 248 -20.65 4.21 19.21
CA PRO A 248 -20.52 4.57 20.62
C PRO A 248 -19.42 3.71 21.25
N GLN A 249 -18.39 4.35 21.77
CA GLN A 249 -17.47 3.69 22.69
C GLN A 249 -18.33 3.24 23.87
N GLN A 250 -18.47 1.93 24.04
CA GLN A 250 -19.04 1.42 25.29
C GLN A 250 -18.15 1.97 26.41
N PRO A 251 -18.74 2.67 27.40
CA PRO A 251 -17.97 3.22 28.49
C PRO A 251 -17.20 2.10 29.18
N ALA A 252 -15.89 2.25 29.29
CA ALA A 252 -15.05 1.31 30.03
C ALA A 252 -15.43 1.25 31.53
N ASP A 253 -16.31 2.13 31.99
CA ASP A 253 -16.80 2.23 33.36
C ASP A 253 -18.01 1.34 33.68
N ALA A 254 -18.63 0.72 32.67
CA ALA A 254 -19.75 -0.21 32.90
C ALA A 254 -19.30 -1.58 33.50
N LEU A 255 -17.99 -1.83 33.58
CA LEU A 255 -17.44 -3.06 34.12
C LEU A 255 -16.90 -2.96 35.57
N LYS A 256 -17.02 -1.76 36.21
CA LYS A 256 -16.56 -1.55 37.60
C LYS A 256 -17.66 -1.37 38.64
N GLY A 257 -18.90 -1.54 38.31
CA GLY A 257 -20.03 -1.25 39.20
C GLY A 257 -21.01 -2.42 39.37
N SER A 258 -20.58 -3.58 39.82
CA SER A 258 -21.52 -4.55 40.42
C SER A 258 -20.76 -5.56 41.32
N SER A 259 -20.37 -5.07 42.49
CA SER A 259 -20.15 -5.92 43.66
C SER A 259 -20.48 -5.11 44.90
N LYS A 260 -21.68 -5.29 45.39
CA LYS A 260 -22.25 -5.18 46.74
C LYS A 260 -23.66 -4.62 46.66
N ASP A 261 -24.67 -5.40 46.83
CA ASP A 261 -25.40 -5.55 48.09
C ASP A 261 -26.49 -6.58 47.94
N GLY A 262 -26.64 -7.43 48.93
CA GLY A 262 -27.65 -8.42 48.98
C GLY A 262 -28.97 -7.84 49.48
N SER A 263 -30.08 -8.32 48.97
CA SER A 263 -31.32 -8.54 49.75
C SER A 263 -32.29 -9.42 48.96
N LYS A 264 -32.84 -10.35 49.67
CA LYS A 264 -33.88 -11.33 49.29
C LYS A 264 -35.15 -10.61 48.83
N ASP A 265 -35.81 -11.12 47.79
CA ASP A 265 -37.21 -11.54 47.96
C ASP A 265 -37.67 -12.40 46.76
N LYS A 266 -38.51 -13.40 47.13
CA LYS A 266 -39.12 -14.40 46.27
C LYS A 266 -40.29 -13.80 45.46
N ALA A 267 -40.44 -14.18 44.19
CA ALA A 267 -41.75 -14.66 43.72
C ALA A 267 -41.65 -15.27 42.31
N SER A 268 -42.19 -16.40 42.17
CA SER A 268 -42.40 -17.34 41.09
C SER A 268 -43.05 -16.77 39.84
N SER A 269 -42.58 -17.15 38.63
CA SER A 269 -43.48 -17.85 37.67
C SER A 269 -42.67 -18.41 36.50
N SER A 270 -42.95 -19.63 36.18
CA SER A 270 -42.48 -20.52 35.14
C SER A 270 -42.73 -19.97 33.72
N ALA A 271 -41.73 -20.05 32.85
CA ALA A 271 -41.89 -20.41 31.43
C ALA A 271 -40.49 -20.71 30.79
N ASP A 272 -40.41 -21.91 30.29
CA ASP A 272 -39.55 -22.47 29.26
C ASP A 272 -38.05 -22.15 29.22
N ASN A 273 -37.30 -23.14 29.70
CA ASN A 273 -35.90 -23.38 29.39
C ASN A 273 -35.68 -23.79 27.92
N GLN A 274 -35.05 -22.92 27.15
CA GLN A 274 -34.11 -23.37 26.15
C GLN A 274 -32.78 -22.69 26.47
N THR A 275 -32.02 -23.32 27.34
CA THR A 275 -30.59 -23.06 27.57
C THR A 275 -29.84 -23.59 26.37
N GLU A 276 -29.60 -22.70 25.37
CA GLU A 276 -28.47 -22.88 24.47
C GLU A 276 -27.19 -22.69 25.32
N ASP A 277 -26.45 -23.77 25.44
CA ASP A 277 -25.12 -23.84 26.04
C ASP A 277 -24.12 -23.03 25.16
N GLU A 278 -24.18 -21.70 25.26
CA GLU A 278 -23.12 -20.83 24.77
C GLU A 278 -21.93 -20.97 25.72
N GLY A 279 -21.13 -22.04 25.51
CA GLY A 279 -19.84 -22.20 26.15
C GLY A 279 -19.07 -20.88 26.13
N GLU A 280 -18.73 -20.40 27.31
CA GLU A 280 -17.97 -19.18 27.60
C GLU A 280 -16.72 -19.13 26.70
N LYS A 281 -16.81 -18.49 25.54
CA LYS A 281 -15.68 -18.29 24.62
C LYS A 281 -14.67 -17.42 25.34
N ILE A 282 -13.64 -18.05 25.91
CA ILE A 282 -12.48 -17.37 26.52
C ILE A 282 -11.93 -16.38 25.49
N ARG A 283 -12.19 -15.08 25.69
CA ARG A 283 -11.65 -14.00 24.84
C ARG A 283 -10.15 -13.92 25.10
N LEU A 284 -9.37 -14.43 24.17
CA LEU A 284 -7.92 -14.33 24.19
C LEU A 284 -7.48 -12.86 24.20
N THR A 285 -6.46 -12.54 24.97
CA THR A 285 -5.83 -11.21 24.93
C THR A 285 -5.18 -10.98 23.56
N PRO A 286 -5.00 -9.72 23.08
CA PRO A 286 -4.37 -9.42 21.79
C PRO A 286 -2.98 -10.09 21.63
N LYS A 287 -2.21 -10.21 22.72
CA LYS A 287 -0.92 -10.94 22.72
C LYS A 287 -1.09 -12.44 22.48
N GLN A 288 -2.10 -13.04 23.06
CA GLN A 288 -2.39 -14.47 22.87
C GLN A 288 -2.91 -14.72 21.44
N GLN A 289 -3.80 -13.86 20.94
CA GLN A 289 -4.29 -13.94 19.57
C GLN A 289 -3.14 -13.81 18.55
N MET A 290 -2.21 -12.88 18.76
CA MET A 290 -1.03 -12.73 17.92
C MET A 290 -0.12 -13.98 18.00
N LYS A 291 0.07 -14.54 19.17
CA LYS A 291 0.84 -15.79 19.35
C LYS A 291 0.20 -16.96 18.60
N GLU A 292 -1.12 -17.08 18.63
CA GLU A 292 -1.85 -18.11 17.88
C GLU A 292 -1.79 -17.85 16.36
N LEU A 293 -1.89 -16.60 15.93
CA LEU A 293 -1.72 -16.23 14.53
C LEU A 293 -0.34 -16.64 13.99
N MET A 294 0.73 -16.38 14.75
CA MET A 294 2.09 -16.79 14.40
C MET A 294 2.31 -18.33 14.42
N ARG A 295 1.38 -19.08 14.98
CA ARG A 295 1.37 -20.56 14.91
C ARG A 295 0.54 -21.10 13.74
N ASN A 296 -0.20 -20.23 13.05
CA ASN A 296 -1.00 -20.61 11.89
C ASN A 296 -0.10 -20.73 10.65
N TYR A 297 0.00 -21.94 10.11
CA TYR A 297 0.85 -22.21 8.92
C TYR A 297 0.42 -21.44 7.68
N THR A 298 -0.88 -21.17 7.50
CA THR A 298 -1.36 -20.32 6.39
C THR A 298 -0.82 -18.91 6.52
N PHE A 299 -0.87 -18.32 7.72
CA PHE A 299 -0.34 -16.98 7.96
C PHE A 299 1.19 -16.93 7.80
N LEU A 300 1.90 -17.95 8.28
CA LEU A 300 3.35 -18.05 8.04
C LEU A 300 3.67 -18.19 6.54
N GLY A 301 2.86 -18.95 5.80
CA GLY A 301 2.94 -19.03 4.35
C GLY A 301 2.78 -17.65 3.68
N TYR A 302 1.81 -16.85 4.14
CA TYR A 302 1.64 -15.48 3.66
C TYR A 302 2.81 -14.56 4.01
N LEU A 303 3.41 -14.69 5.19
CA LEU A 303 4.60 -13.90 5.56
C LEU A 303 5.79 -14.19 4.64
N VAL A 304 6.05 -15.47 4.36
CA VAL A 304 7.10 -15.88 3.43
C VAL A 304 6.76 -15.42 2.00
N ALA A 305 5.50 -15.51 1.60
CA ALA A 305 5.04 -15.03 0.31
C ALA A 305 5.23 -13.53 0.14
N VAL A 306 4.90 -12.71 1.15
CA VAL A 306 5.15 -11.26 1.14
C VAL A 306 6.63 -10.95 1.00
N PHE A 307 7.50 -11.70 1.69
CA PHE A 307 8.95 -11.55 1.55
C PHE A 307 9.38 -11.69 0.08
N PHE A 308 9.04 -12.80 -0.56
CA PHE A 308 9.43 -13.06 -1.94
C PHE A 308 8.71 -12.14 -2.95
N LEU A 309 7.46 -11.79 -2.68
CA LEU A 309 6.71 -10.86 -3.53
C LEU A 309 7.33 -9.46 -3.52
N CYS A 310 7.73 -8.95 -2.35
CA CYS A 310 8.39 -7.66 -2.24
C CYS A 310 9.80 -7.67 -2.85
N TRP A 311 10.52 -8.80 -2.74
CA TRP A 311 11.76 -9.02 -3.47
C TRP A 311 11.57 -8.85 -4.99
N ALA A 312 10.58 -9.54 -5.55
CA ALA A 312 10.29 -9.46 -6.98
C ALA A 312 9.80 -8.06 -7.40
N ARG A 313 8.91 -7.44 -6.60
CA ARG A 313 8.33 -6.14 -6.89
C ARG A 313 9.38 -5.03 -6.95
N ASP A 314 10.11 -4.85 -5.87
CA ASP A 314 11.06 -3.75 -5.78
C ASP A 314 12.37 -4.06 -6.51
N GLY A 315 12.74 -5.35 -6.56
CA GLY A 315 13.84 -5.81 -7.40
C GLY A 315 13.59 -5.56 -8.91
N PHE A 316 12.36 -5.68 -9.36
CA PHE A 316 11.99 -5.29 -10.72
C PHE A 316 11.88 -3.76 -10.85
N LEU A 317 11.07 -3.12 -10.03
CA LEU A 317 10.74 -1.70 -10.12
C LEU A 317 11.96 -0.78 -10.07
N ASN A 318 12.96 -1.10 -9.27
CA ASN A 318 14.15 -0.28 -9.10
C ASN A 318 15.21 -0.49 -10.18
N TRP A 319 15.14 -1.61 -10.93
CA TRP A 319 16.19 -2.00 -11.85
C TRP A 319 15.74 -2.19 -13.32
N PHE A 320 14.43 -2.22 -13.60
CA PHE A 320 13.96 -2.52 -14.95
C PHE A 320 14.35 -1.46 -15.99
N LEU A 321 14.41 -0.18 -15.63
CA LEU A 321 14.90 0.87 -16.54
C LEU A 321 16.39 0.69 -16.82
N SER A 322 17.19 0.36 -15.81
CA SER A 322 18.62 0.05 -15.96
C SER A 322 18.85 -1.21 -16.81
N PHE A 323 17.98 -2.21 -16.66
CA PHE A 323 18.02 -3.41 -17.48
C PHE A 323 17.72 -3.08 -18.96
N PHE A 324 16.67 -2.31 -19.24
CA PHE A 324 16.34 -1.93 -20.62
C PHE A 324 17.41 -1.07 -21.26
N ASP A 325 18.01 -0.16 -20.51
CA ASP A 325 19.14 0.67 -20.95
C ASP A 325 20.37 -0.20 -21.32
N ALA A 326 20.60 -1.31 -20.60
CA ALA A 326 21.72 -2.21 -20.83
C ALA A 326 21.52 -3.20 -21.99
N VAL A 327 20.25 -3.59 -22.32
CA VAL A 327 20.00 -4.66 -23.31
C VAL A 327 19.52 -4.14 -24.66
N ARG A 328 19.05 -2.89 -24.75
CA ARG A 328 18.55 -2.29 -26.00
C ARG A 328 19.67 -1.54 -26.73
N GLU A 329 19.72 -1.71 -28.05
CA GLU A 329 20.68 -0.99 -28.90
C GLU A 329 20.42 0.53 -28.91
N SER A 330 19.14 0.94 -28.81
CA SER A 330 18.76 2.35 -28.73
C SER A 330 18.27 2.69 -27.33
N PRO A 331 18.82 3.75 -26.69
CA PRO A 331 18.34 4.20 -25.38
C PRO A 331 16.85 4.56 -25.41
N LEU A 332 16.16 4.30 -24.30
CA LEU A 332 14.75 4.68 -24.15
C LEU A 332 14.64 6.21 -24.07
N THR A 333 13.74 6.77 -24.87
CA THR A 333 13.41 8.20 -24.80
C THR A 333 12.54 8.50 -23.57
N ALA A 334 12.43 9.77 -23.19
CA ALA A 334 11.52 10.21 -22.14
C ALA A 334 10.05 9.82 -22.42
N SER A 335 9.67 9.76 -23.69
CA SER A 335 8.34 9.30 -24.15
C SER A 335 8.14 7.81 -23.91
N ASP A 336 9.17 7.01 -24.16
CA ASP A 336 9.15 5.55 -23.96
C ASP A 336 9.06 5.20 -22.47
N THR A 337 9.84 5.89 -21.65
CA THR A 337 9.77 5.70 -20.17
C THR A 337 8.43 6.15 -19.60
N ALA A 338 7.77 7.15 -20.21
CA ALA A 338 6.42 7.54 -19.81
C ALA A 338 5.37 6.45 -20.16
N ILE A 339 5.50 5.78 -21.32
CA ILE A 339 4.64 4.64 -21.68
C ILE A 339 4.83 3.50 -20.66
N ILE A 340 6.07 3.16 -20.37
CA ILE A 340 6.45 2.09 -19.45
C ILE A 340 5.95 2.38 -18.02
N GLY A 341 6.24 3.58 -17.48
CA GLY A 341 5.81 4.00 -16.16
C GLY A 341 4.28 4.12 -16.04
N GLY A 342 3.62 4.56 -17.11
CA GLY A 342 2.17 4.60 -17.22
C GLY A 342 1.56 3.20 -17.25
N ALA A 343 2.13 2.29 -18.01
CA ALA A 343 1.71 0.90 -18.09
C ALA A 343 1.82 0.21 -16.72
N TRP A 344 2.92 0.42 -16.00
CA TRP A 344 3.09 -0.04 -14.62
C TRP A 344 2.01 0.49 -13.69
N THR A 345 1.73 1.79 -13.76
CA THR A 345 0.75 2.48 -12.91
C THR A 345 -0.67 1.99 -13.16
N VAL A 346 -1.10 1.97 -14.42
CA VAL A 346 -2.45 1.53 -14.80
C VAL A 346 -2.63 0.03 -14.55
N GLY A 347 -1.60 -0.77 -14.81
CA GLY A 347 -1.59 -2.19 -14.46
C GLY A 347 -1.81 -2.44 -12.97
N GLY A 348 -1.20 -1.61 -12.10
CA GLY A 348 -1.41 -1.67 -10.66
C GLY A 348 -2.84 -1.35 -10.24
N PHE A 349 -3.50 -0.37 -10.88
CA PHE A 349 -4.92 -0.08 -10.62
C PHE A 349 -5.81 -1.27 -10.99
N VAL A 350 -5.64 -1.76 -12.20
CA VAL A 350 -6.43 -2.89 -12.73
C VAL A 350 -6.16 -4.15 -11.91
N GLY A 351 -4.88 -4.42 -11.58
CA GLY A 351 -4.47 -5.60 -10.84
C GLY A 351 -5.07 -5.69 -9.45
N GLY A 352 -5.06 -4.57 -8.71
CA GLY A 352 -5.67 -4.52 -7.38
C GLY A 352 -7.16 -4.83 -7.39
N ILE A 353 -7.90 -4.26 -8.35
CA ILE A 353 -9.34 -4.48 -8.52
C ILE A 353 -9.60 -5.92 -9.01
N LEU A 354 -8.91 -6.33 -10.06
CA LEU A 354 -9.10 -7.64 -10.71
C LEU A 354 -8.81 -8.79 -9.75
N CYS A 355 -7.69 -8.72 -9.02
CA CYS A 355 -7.28 -9.79 -8.11
C CYS A 355 -8.24 -9.90 -6.91
N GLY A 356 -8.70 -8.77 -6.37
CA GLY A 356 -9.72 -8.74 -5.33
C GLY A 356 -11.05 -9.34 -5.81
N TRP A 357 -11.53 -8.89 -6.96
CA TRP A 357 -12.77 -9.41 -7.56
C TRP A 357 -12.68 -10.92 -7.86
N LEU A 358 -11.57 -11.35 -8.46
CA LEU A 358 -11.32 -12.76 -8.77
C LEU A 358 -11.35 -13.62 -7.50
N SER A 359 -10.68 -13.15 -6.44
CA SER A 359 -10.65 -13.83 -5.15
C SER A 359 -12.03 -13.95 -4.52
N ASP A 360 -12.85 -12.89 -4.57
CA ASP A 360 -14.14 -12.86 -3.90
C ASP A 360 -15.21 -13.60 -4.70
N VAL A 361 -15.28 -13.41 -6.03
CA VAL A 361 -16.36 -13.92 -6.89
C VAL A 361 -16.04 -15.34 -7.41
N ILE A 362 -14.85 -15.57 -7.93
CA ILE A 362 -14.51 -16.86 -8.57
C ILE A 362 -14.01 -17.87 -7.54
N PHE A 363 -13.16 -17.42 -6.62
CA PHE A 363 -12.57 -18.29 -5.60
C PHE A 363 -13.29 -18.25 -4.25
N HIS A 364 -14.50 -17.65 -4.17
CA HIS A 364 -15.34 -17.63 -2.97
C HIS A 364 -14.58 -17.16 -1.72
N SER A 365 -13.80 -16.09 -1.85
CA SER A 365 -12.94 -15.52 -0.81
C SER A 365 -11.75 -16.41 -0.38
N ASP A 366 -11.41 -17.45 -1.15
CA ASP A 366 -10.10 -18.12 -1.00
C ASP A 366 -9.00 -17.20 -1.49
N ARG A 367 -8.10 -16.80 -0.60
CA ARG A 367 -6.96 -15.92 -0.93
C ARG A 367 -5.77 -16.70 -1.50
N VAL A 368 -5.68 -17.99 -1.21
CA VAL A 368 -4.53 -18.84 -1.55
C VAL A 368 -4.42 -19.09 -3.05
N MET A 369 -5.55 -19.43 -3.71
CA MET A 369 -5.54 -19.76 -5.14
C MET A 369 -5.22 -18.57 -6.03
N PRO A 370 -5.84 -17.38 -5.89
CA PRO A 370 -5.48 -16.21 -6.69
C PRO A 370 -4.01 -15.84 -6.54
N ILE A 371 -3.48 -15.83 -5.29
CA ILE A 371 -2.07 -15.52 -5.03
C ILE A 371 -1.16 -16.51 -5.75
N PHE A 372 -1.45 -17.80 -5.69
CA PHE A 372 -0.66 -18.83 -6.36
C PHE A 372 -0.64 -18.64 -7.89
N ILE A 373 -1.82 -18.48 -8.50
CA ILE A 373 -1.95 -18.31 -9.95
C ILE A 373 -1.25 -17.04 -10.42
N PHE A 374 -1.49 -15.91 -9.77
CA PHE A 374 -0.86 -14.64 -10.13
C PHE A 374 0.66 -14.66 -9.94
N SER A 375 1.15 -15.40 -8.96
CA SER A 375 2.60 -15.58 -8.76
C SER A 375 3.26 -16.35 -9.90
N LEU A 376 2.61 -17.39 -10.41
CA LEU A 376 3.11 -18.14 -11.57
C LEU A 376 3.04 -17.33 -12.86
N LEU A 377 1.92 -16.62 -13.09
CA LEU A 377 1.77 -15.72 -14.23
C LEU A 377 2.81 -14.59 -14.18
N GLN A 378 3.10 -14.06 -12.98
CA GLN A 378 4.14 -13.07 -12.79
C GLN A 378 5.53 -13.61 -13.14
N ALA A 379 5.88 -14.81 -12.69
CA ALA A 379 7.16 -15.43 -13.04
C ALA A 379 7.30 -15.61 -14.55
N PHE A 380 6.22 -16.07 -15.22
CA PHE A 380 6.17 -16.20 -16.67
C PHE A 380 6.37 -14.84 -17.37
N MET A 381 5.66 -13.79 -16.93
CA MET A 381 5.78 -12.45 -17.52
C MET A 381 7.19 -11.86 -17.36
N LEU A 382 7.83 -12.07 -16.19
CA LEU A 382 9.21 -11.63 -15.98
C LEU A 382 10.19 -12.34 -16.92
N GLY A 383 10.01 -13.64 -17.13
CA GLY A 383 10.78 -14.39 -18.13
C GLY A 383 10.57 -13.87 -19.54
N LEU A 384 9.31 -13.63 -19.93
CA LEU A 384 8.98 -13.10 -21.25
C LEU A 384 9.59 -11.72 -21.46
N ILE A 385 9.48 -10.81 -20.47
CA ILE A 385 10.11 -9.49 -20.51
C ILE A 385 11.62 -9.63 -20.70
N TYR A 386 12.28 -10.52 -19.95
CA TYR A 386 13.71 -10.73 -20.06
C TYR A 386 14.14 -11.13 -21.48
N PHE A 387 13.46 -12.10 -22.11
CA PHE A 387 13.85 -12.61 -23.42
C PHE A 387 13.48 -11.68 -24.58
N VAL A 388 12.41 -10.88 -24.47
CA VAL A 388 11.86 -10.12 -25.60
C VAL A 388 12.24 -8.64 -25.58
N SER A 389 12.64 -8.10 -24.43
CA SER A 389 12.85 -6.65 -24.23
C SER A 389 13.91 -6.02 -25.14
N ALA A 390 14.92 -6.79 -25.58
CA ALA A 390 15.97 -6.29 -26.45
C ALA A 390 15.44 -5.92 -27.86
N THR A 391 14.50 -6.69 -28.37
CA THR A 391 14.06 -6.61 -29.79
C THR A 391 12.63 -6.10 -29.98
N CYS A 392 11.80 -6.12 -28.92
CA CYS A 392 10.39 -5.74 -29.04
C CYS A 392 10.19 -4.24 -29.18
N SER A 393 9.05 -3.84 -29.76
CA SER A 393 8.63 -2.43 -29.80
C SER A 393 8.33 -1.93 -28.38
N VAL A 394 8.45 -0.60 -28.16
CA VAL A 394 8.10 0.03 -26.88
C VAL A 394 6.64 -0.18 -26.50
N ALA A 395 5.73 -0.21 -27.49
CA ALA A 395 4.32 -0.49 -27.24
C ALA A 395 4.10 -1.92 -26.71
N MET A 396 4.79 -2.93 -27.29
CA MET A 396 4.75 -4.30 -26.79
C MET A 396 5.37 -4.40 -25.41
N LEU A 397 6.50 -3.74 -25.16
CA LEU A 397 7.12 -3.69 -23.85
C LEU A 397 6.18 -3.08 -22.80
N GLY A 398 5.50 -1.98 -23.14
CA GLY A 398 4.46 -1.39 -22.30
C GLY A 398 3.33 -2.35 -21.97
N GLY A 399 2.85 -3.13 -22.96
CA GLY A 399 1.83 -4.18 -22.75
C GLY A 399 2.29 -5.29 -21.81
N LEU A 400 3.53 -5.74 -21.95
CA LEU A 400 4.12 -6.76 -21.07
C LEU A 400 4.29 -6.24 -19.64
N ILE A 401 4.72 -5.00 -19.49
CA ILE A 401 4.86 -4.34 -18.17
C ILE A 401 3.49 -4.12 -17.54
N PHE A 402 2.48 -3.72 -18.31
CA PHE A 402 1.10 -3.63 -17.83
C PHE A 402 0.62 -4.95 -17.24
N LEU A 403 0.74 -6.07 -17.98
CA LEU A 403 0.34 -7.39 -17.51
C LEU A 403 1.16 -7.85 -16.29
N SER A 404 2.47 -7.63 -16.31
CA SER A 404 3.35 -7.92 -15.16
C SER A 404 2.90 -7.13 -13.92
N SER A 405 2.57 -5.85 -14.08
CA SER A 405 2.07 -5.00 -13.00
C SER A 405 0.69 -5.47 -12.48
N VAL A 406 -0.21 -5.91 -13.37
CA VAL A 406 -1.51 -6.49 -12.97
C VAL A 406 -1.31 -7.67 -12.01
N PHE A 407 -0.44 -8.62 -12.37
CA PHE A 407 -0.23 -9.81 -11.54
C PHE A 407 0.52 -9.49 -10.26
N LEU A 408 1.55 -8.67 -10.31
CA LEU A 408 2.42 -8.36 -9.18
C LEU A 408 1.72 -7.48 -8.14
N LEU A 409 1.15 -6.35 -8.57
CA LEU A 409 0.47 -5.41 -7.67
C LEU A 409 -0.91 -5.92 -7.24
N GLY A 410 -1.56 -6.77 -8.04
CA GLY A 410 -2.75 -7.51 -7.64
C GLY A 410 -2.45 -8.42 -6.44
N ASN A 411 -1.42 -9.25 -6.52
CA ASN A 411 -0.95 -10.08 -5.42
C ASN A 411 -0.55 -9.25 -4.19
N TYR A 412 0.15 -8.14 -4.42
CA TYR A 412 0.56 -7.25 -3.34
C TYR A 412 -0.66 -6.68 -2.60
N THR A 413 -1.71 -6.31 -3.31
CA THR A 413 -2.97 -5.81 -2.73
C THR A 413 -3.65 -6.89 -1.88
N LEU A 414 -3.74 -8.12 -2.36
CA LEU A 414 -4.32 -9.23 -1.57
C LEU A 414 -3.51 -9.48 -0.30
N LEU A 415 -2.19 -9.64 -0.41
CA LEU A 415 -1.35 -9.97 0.73
C LEU A 415 -1.24 -8.83 1.74
N SER A 416 -1.08 -7.58 1.28
CA SER A 416 -0.80 -6.45 2.18
C SER A 416 -2.04 -5.82 2.79
N TYR A 417 -3.20 -5.91 2.13
CA TYR A 417 -4.43 -5.25 2.58
C TYR A 417 -5.56 -6.23 2.86
N THR A 418 -5.84 -7.19 1.96
CA THR A 418 -7.01 -8.06 2.07
C THR A 418 -6.80 -9.12 3.15
N VAL A 419 -5.69 -9.86 3.10
CA VAL A 419 -5.39 -10.90 4.10
C VAL A 419 -5.42 -10.37 5.54
N PRO A 420 -4.77 -9.23 5.89
CA PRO A 420 -4.91 -8.65 7.22
C PRO A 420 -6.34 -8.22 7.56
N SER A 421 -7.12 -7.74 6.58
CA SER A 421 -8.50 -7.29 6.84
C SER A 421 -9.48 -8.43 7.09
N ASP A 422 -9.16 -9.64 6.64
CA ASP A 422 -9.94 -10.85 6.90
C ASP A 422 -9.73 -11.40 8.34
N LEU A 423 -8.76 -10.86 9.07
CA LEU A 423 -8.47 -11.24 10.46
C LEU A 423 -9.36 -10.49 11.46
N PRO A 424 -9.53 -11.02 12.69
CA PRO A 424 -10.23 -10.32 13.77
C PRO A 424 -9.66 -8.92 14.00
N ARG A 425 -10.54 -7.94 14.27
CA ARG A 425 -10.18 -6.51 14.40
C ARG A 425 -9.04 -6.25 15.38
N ASP A 426 -8.98 -7.02 16.46
CA ASP A 426 -8.00 -6.84 17.54
C ASP A 426 -6.56 -7.14 17.11
N ILE A 427 -6.37 -7.96 16.07
CA ILE A 427 -5.05 -8.38 15.58
C ILE A 427 -4.76 -7.94 14.13
N ALA A 428 -5.77 -7.50 13.37
CA ALA A 428 -5.62 -7.13 11.97
C ALA A 428 -4.53 -6.06 11.75
N ALA A 429 -4.51 -5.03 12.59
CA ALA A 429 -3.50 -3.98 12.53
C ALA A 429 -2.08 -4.51 12.84
N GLY A 430 -1.95 -5.37 13.85
CA GLY A 430 -0.68 -6.01 14.20
C GLY A 430 -0.18 -6.93 13.09
N ALA A 431 -1.06 -7.73 12.50
CA ALA A 431 -0.75 -8.62 11.38
C ALA A 431 -0.28 -7.82 10.15
N SER A 432 -1.00 -6.75 9.79
CA SER A 432 -0.62 -5.84 8.71
C SER A 432 0.75 -5.20 8.96
N GLY A 433 1.03 -4.79 10.21
CA GLY A 433 2.32 -4.24 10.61
C GLY A 433 3.48 -5.23 10.43
N ILE A 434 3.28 -6.50 10.84
CA ILE A 434 4.29 -7.56 10.66
C ILE A 434 4.51 -7.84 9.17
N MET A 435 3.44 -7.98 8.38
CA MET A 435 3.56 -8.21 6.94
C MET A 435 4.29 -7.05 6.24
N THR A 436 3.98 -5.81 6.61
CA THR A 436 4.67 -4.62 6.10
C THR A 436 6.16 -4.63 6.48
N ALA A 437 6.50 -4.95 7.73
CA ALA A 437 7.89 -5.02 8.18
C ALA A 437 8.69 -6.08 7.42
N VAL A 438 8.12 -7.29 7.25
CA VAL A 438 8.74 -8.38 6.46
C VAL A 438 8.91 -7.96 5.00
N GLY A 439 7.90 -7.32 4.39
CA GLY A 439 7.95 -6.83 3.03
C GLY A 439 9.07 -5.80 2.81
N TYR A 440 9.14 -4.77 3.65
CA TYR A 440 10.19 -3.74 3.52
C TYR A 440 11.58 -4.23 3.91
N PHE A 441 11.68 -5.20 4.83
CA PHE A 441 12.95 -5.88 5.09
C PHE A 441 13.46 -6.60 3.84
N SER A 442 12.58 -7.34 3.15
CA SER A 442 12.88 -7.99 1.87
C SER A 442 13.25 -6.99 0.78
N THR A 443 12.50 -5.88 0.67
CA THR A 443 12.81 -4.80 -0.27
C THR A 443 14.23 -4.24 -0.04
N GLY A 444 14.62 -4.05 1.21
CA GLY A 444 15.96 -3.61 1.55
C GLY A 444 17.03 -4.64 1.17
N LEU A 445 16.81 -5.91 1.45
CA LEU A 445 17.72 -6.98 1.02
C LEU A 445 17.82 -7.03 -0.51
N SER A 446 16.69 -6.93 -1.24
CA SER A 446 16.71 -6.94 -2.70
C SER A 446 17.50 -5.78 -3.28
N GLY A 447 17.43 -4.58 -2.69
CA GLY A 447 18.23 -3.43 -3.13
C GLY A 447 19.73 -3.73 -3.13
N ALA A 448 20.29 -4.08 -1.97
CA ALA A 448 21.72 -4.34 -1.80
C ALA A 448 22.21 -5.54 -2.64
N ILE A 449 21.45 -6.64 -2.59
CA ILE A 449 21.85 -7.89 -3.25
C ILE A 449 21.73 -7.76 -4.77
N MET A 450 20.67 -7.13 -5.30
CA MET A 450 20.48 -6.96 -6.74
C MET A 450 21.57 -6.10 -7.37
N GLY A 451 21.97 -5.01 -6.71
CA GLY A 451 23.08 -4.19 -7.20
C GLY A 451 24.36 -4.99 -7.35
N GLY A 452 24.72 -5.79 -6.33
CA GLY A 452 25.87 -6.67 -6.38
C GLY A 452 25.77 -7.79 -7.43
N ILE A 453 24.56 -8.37 -7.59
CA ILE A 453 24.29 -9.39 -8.63
C ILE A 453 24.49 -8.78 -10.03
N ILE A 454 23.96 -7.58 -10.27
CA ILE A 454 24.07 -6.92 -11.58
C ILE A 454 25.53 -6.61 -11.93
N ASP A 455 26.29 -6.09 -10.97
CA ASP A 455 27.72 -5.79 -11.18
C ASP A 455 28.59 -7.06 -11.36
N GLY A 456 28.28 -8.15 -10.63
CA GLY A 456 29.09 -9.36 -10.64
C GLY A 456 28.65 -10.45 -11.62
N ALA A 457 27.35 -10.62 -11.83
CA ALA A 457 26.77 -11.74 -12.58
C ALA A 457 25.82 -11.30 -13.72
N GLY A 458 25.55 -10.00 -13.82
CA GLY A 458 24.72 -9.42 -14.87
C GLY A 458 23.22 -9.62 -14.70
N TYR A 459 22.46 -9.12 -15.67
CA TYR A 459 20.98 -9.10 -15.64
C TYR A 459 20.33 -10.48 -15.80
N SER A 460 21.04 -11.50 -16.26
CA SER A 460 20.49 -12.86 -16.34
C SER A 460 20.20 -13.46 -14.97
N VAL A 461 21.12 -13.31 -14.02
CA VAL A 461 20.94 -13.79 -12.64
C VAL A 461 19.94 -12.92 -11.89
N TRP A 462 19.92 -11.61 -12.17
CA TRP A 462 18.88 -10.70 -11.65
C TRP A 462 17.46 -11.17 -12.07
N ALA A 463 17.23 -11.40 -13.37
CA ALA A 463 15.92 -11.85 -13.87
C ALA A 463 15.54 -13.22 -13.29
N LEU A 464 16.48 -14.16 -13.26
CA LEU A 464 16.24 -15.49 -12.67
C LEU A 464 15.84 -15.39 -11.19
N SER A 465 16.47 -14.50 -10.42
CA SER A 465 16.12 -14.29 -9.00
C SER A 465 14.70 -13.73 -8.81
N LEU A 466 14.25 -12.83 -9.70
CA LEU A 466 12.88 -12.30 -9.68
C LEU A 466 11.83 -13.37 -10.04
N MET A 467 12.12 -14.18 -11.05
CA MET A 467 11.27 -15.29 -11.45
C MET A 467 11.17 -16.33 -10.32
N ALA A 468 12.30 -16.73 -9.75
CA ALA A 468 12.35 -17.67 -8.63
C ALA A 468 11.58 -17.14 -7.42
N ALA A 469 11.76 -15.87 -7.06
CA ALA A 469 11.03 -15.24 -5.98
C ALA A 469 9.50 -15.23 -6.24
N SER A 470 9.08 -14.94 -7.46
CA SER A 470 7.65 -14.99 -7.82
C SER A 470 7.07 -16.40 -7.66
N VAL A 471 7.76 -17.44 -8.12
CA VAL A 471 7.34 -18.84 -7.93
C VAL A 471 7.29 -19.20 -6.46
N LEU A 472 8.33 -18.86 -5.69
CA LEU A 472 8.42 -19.14 -4.25
C LEU A 472 7.27 -18.48 -3.47
N ALA A 473 6.89 -17.25 -3.81
CA ALA A 473 5.74 -16.58 -3.19
C ALA A 473 4.46 -17.42 -3.34
N GLY A 474 4.18 -17.93 -4.54
CA GLY A 474 3.03 -18.81 -4.78
C GLY A 474 3.14 -20.15 -4.05
N VAL A 475 4.30 -20.80 -4.14
CA VAL A 475 4.55 -22.12 -3.53
C VAL A 475 4.38 -22.05 -2.01
N PHE A 476 4.98 -21.08 -1.33
CA PHE A 476 4.87 -20.95 0.13
C PHE A 476 3.44 -20.62 0.58
N THR A 477 2.69 -19.86 -0.20
CA THR A 477 1.25 -19.64 0.05
C THR A 477 0.49 -20.98 0.04
N LYS A 478 0.72 -21.80 -0.97
CA LYS A 478 0.09 -23.15 -1.07
C LYS A 478 0.53 -24.09 0.03
N LEU A 479 1.83 -24.15 0.32
CA LEU A 479 2.38 -25.00 1.38
C LEU A 479 1.81 -24.63 2.75
N GLY A 480 1.72 -23.34 3.06
CA GLY A 480 1.12 -22.85 4.30
C GLY A 480 -0.33 -23.33 4.46
N SER A 481 -1.14 -23.19 3.43
CA SER A 481 -2.53 -23.69 3.40
C SER A 481 -2.60 -25.20 3.55
N TYR A 482 -1.77 -25.95 2.83
CA TYR A 482 -1.72 -27.41 2.90
C TYR A 482 -1.38 -27.93 4.29
N PHE A 483 -0.37 -27.38 4.94
CA PHE A 483 0.00 -27.77 6.30
C PHE A 483 -1.05 -27.35 7.34
N SER A 484 -1.71 -26.22 7.12
CA SER A 484 -2.82 -25.80 7.98
C SER A 484 -4.00 -26.76 7.90
N ALA A 485 -4.35 -27.24 6.70
CA ALA A 485 -5.45 -28.19 6.50
C ALA A 485 -5.20 -29.57 7.14
N LYS A 486 -3.94 -29.98 7.28
CA LYS A 486 -3.56 -31.24 7.93
C LYS A 486 -3.54 -31.22 9.45
N ARG A 487 -3.62 -30.05 10.09
CA ARG A 487 -3.67 -29.97 11.55
C ARG A 487 -5.03 -30.45 12.10
N PRO A 488 -5.04 -31.27 13.16
CA PRO A 488 -6.28 -31.60 13.85
C PRO A 488 -6.98 -30.33 14.33
N LYS A 489 -8.30 -30.23 14.16
CA LYS A 489 -9.14 -29.03 14.41
C LYS A 489 -9.19 -28.56 15.88
N HIS A 490 -8.39 -29.14 16.79
CA HIS A 490 -8.41 -28.79 18.21
C HIS A 490 -7.97 -27.35 18.57
N HIS A 491 -7.47 -26.56 17.57
CA HIS A 491 -7.06 -25.16 17.79
C HIS A 491 -7.47 -24.20 16.66
N ALA A 492 -8.57 -24.48 15.97
CA ALA A 492 -9.09 -23.56 14.95
C ALA A 492 -9.87 -22.40 15.59
N VAL A 493 -9.21 -21.59 16.41
CA VAL A 493 -9.82 -20.35 16.97
C VAL A 493 -9.77 -19.18 15.99
N ILE A 494 -9.02 -19.31 14.90
CA ILE A 494 -8.87 -18.26 13.88
C ILE A 494 -9.00 -18.91 12.48
N ALA A 495 -10.20 -19.37 12.14
CA ALA A 495 -10.57 -19.56 10.75
C ALA A 495 -11.11 -18.21 10.22
N PRO A 496 -10.79 -17.78 8.98
CA PRO A 496 -11.53 -16.68 8.38
C PRO A 496 -13.00 -17.06 8.36
N VAL A 497 -13.84 -16.22 8.98
CA VAL A 497 -15.29 -16.40 8.95
C VAL A 497 -15.71 -16.16 7.51
N PRO A 498 -16.22 -17.17 6.77
CA PRO A 498 -16.78 -16.91 5.48
C PRO A 498 -17.92 -15.90 5.66
N PRO A 499 -18.06 -14.89 4.79
CA PRO A 499 -19.17 -13.97 4.88
C PRO A 499 -20.45 -14.79 4.73
N LYS A 500 -21.30 -14.76 5.76
CA LYS A 500 -22.67 -15.23 5.64
C LYS A 500 -23.33 -14.37 4.56
N ILE A 501 -23.55 -14.96 3.41
CA ILE A 501 -24.50 -14.44 2.43
C ILE A 501 -25.86 -14.63 3.11
N GLU A 502 -26.37 -13.59 3.76
CA GLU A 502 -27.79 -13.51 4.08
C GLU A 502 -28.53 -13.48 2.73
N GLU A 503 -29.11 -14.60 2.36
CA GLU A 503 -30.18 -14.62 1.35
C GLU A 503 -31.24 -13.66 1.84
N ARG A 504 -31.28 -12.46 1.24
CA ARG A 504 -32.39 -11.54 1.43
C ARG A 504 -33.62 -12.21 0.82
N THR A 505 -34.45 -12.77 1.67
CA THR A 505 -35.82 -13.13 1.33
C THR A 505 -36.46 -11.89 0.69
N PRO A 506 -37.06 -12.00 -0.50
CA PRO A 506 -37.78 -10.88 -1.10
C PRO A 506 -38.91 -10.47 -0.14
N LEU A 507 -38.93 -9.20 0.25
CA LEU A 507 -40.06 -8.61 0.95
C LEU A 507 -41.30 -8.85 0.09
N ALA A 508 -42.27 -9.55 0.66
CA ALA A 508 -43.61 -9.70 0.05
C ALA A 508 -44.22 -8.31 -0.18
N PRO A 509 -44.93 -8.10 -1.29
CA PRO A 509 -45.59 -6.82 -1.54
C PRO A 509 -46.69 -6.58 -0.49
N ASP A 510 -46.61 -5.40 0.14
CA ASP A 510 -47.60 -4.89 1.07
C ASP A 510 -48.98 -4.84 0.37
N SER A 511 -49.89 -5.70 0.78
CA SER A 511 -51.30 -5.66 0.42
C SER A 511 -52.06 -4.79 1.44
N SER A 512 -52.08 -3.48 1.21
CA SER A 512 -53.02 -2.59 1.87
C SER A 512 -53.30 -1.37 0.99
N ASP A 513 -54.09 -1.61 -0.05
CA ASP A 513 -55.01 -0.60 -0.61
C ASP A 513 -56.42 -1.20 -0.57
N ASN A 514 -57.17 -0.74 0.41
CA ASN A 514 -58.63 -0.54 0.36
C ASN A 514 -59.00 0.59 1.32
#